data_05839d889c69a50e6102148d80990a89
#
_entry.id   05839d889c69a50e6102148d80990a89
#
_cell.length_a   1.000
_cell.length_b   1.000
_cell.length_c   1.000
_cell.angle_alpha   90.00
_cell.angle_beta   90.00
_cell.angle_gamma   90.00
#
_symmetry.space_group_name_H-M   'P 1'
#
loop_
_entity.id
_entity.type
_entity.pdbx_description
1 polymer ?
#
loop_
_entity_poly.entity_id
_entity_poly.type
_entity_poly.pdbx_seq_one_letter_code
_entity_poly.pdbx_strand_id
1 'polypeptide(L)'
;MKRENLSRAILIAWIIFAGVEGTWLLGREATAQTSPAQGRSLPMFEVDPSWPKVPAKWKLGDVSSIAIDAQGNAWVLHRPRTLKPDQAAMAAPPVLVFDPAGNFIKAWGGAGSGYEWIEREHGIHIDHKGFVWLGGNNCPGLKLPGLKPVADDQLLKFTQDGKLVMQIGASNQSKGNADTKNVHRAADVWVHPETNEVFVADGYGNHRVIVFDADTGAFKRMWGAFANKPVDDDHCEDVPKPSFADPAGPQNFSIVHAVRVAKDGTVYVADRENRRAQMFTNDGKFVKQLVKTSTPFARNLALSPDAEQQFLYVGDGKEISIVDRKTLEIVGAIQGPGMLGGGHQIATDAKGNIYVAATGNGMQKLVFKGMSALASR
;
A
#
# COMPACT_ATOMS: atom_id res chain seq x y z
N MET A 1 -37.35 68.99 15.76
CA MET A 1 -38.38 69.21 14.70
C MET A 1 -38.86 67.81 14.24
N LYS A 2 -40.14 67.56 14.55
CA LYS A 2 -41.18 66.79 13.87
C LYS A 2 -40.82 65.31 13.52
N ARG A 3 -41.36 64.25 14.22
CA ARG A 3 -42.72 63.65 14.13
C ARG A 3 -42.93 63.05 12.77
N GLU A 4 -43.34 61.76 12.62
CA GLU A 4 -44.51 61.00 13.12
C GLU A 4 -44.34 59.53 12.82
N ASN A 5 -44.52 58.55 13.71
CA ASN A 5 -45.69 57.77 14.02
C ASN A 5 -46.47 57.16 12.81
N LEU A 6 -46.58 55.84 12.73
CA LEU A 6 -47.91 55.20 12.76
C LEU A 6 -47.80 53.67 13.01
N SER A 7 -48.64 53.29 13.97
CA SER A 7 -48.96 51.99 14.51
C SER A 7 -49.91 51.16 13.61
N ARG A 8 -50.04 49.89 13.95
CA ARG A 8 -51.18 48.90 13.91
C ARG A 8 -50.80 47.63 13.22
N ALA A 9 -51.21 46.43 13.63
CA ALA A 9 -52.12 45.98 14.67
C ALA A 9 -51.81 44.48 14.93
N ILE A 10 -52.16 44.05 16.10
CA ILE A 10 -52.14 42.73 16.70
C ILE A 10 -53.19 41.85 15.99
N LEU A 11 -52.84 40.55 15.74
CA LEU A 11 -53.87 39.48 15.73
C LEU A 11 -53.28 38.24 16.41
N ILE A 12 -53.85 37.93 17.58
CA ILE A 12 -53.66 36.75 18.38
C ILE A 12 -54.60 35.66 17.83
N ALA A 13 -54.06 34.52 17.55
CA ALA A 13 -54.89 33.31 17.42
C ALA A 13 -54.29 32.19 18.25
N TRP A 14 -55.00 31.80 19.28
CA TRP A 14 -54.75 30.59 20.11
C TRP A 14 -55.34 29.38 19.40
N ILE A 15 -54.53 28.31 19.21
CA ILE A 15 -55.07 26.97 18.98
C ILE A 15 -54.24 25.98 19.83
N ILE A 16 -54.87 25.49 20.80
CA ILE A 16 -54.99 24.23 21.56
C ILE A 16 -53.93 23.15 21.35
N PHE A 17 -53.34 22.74 22.48
CA PHE A 17 -52.57 21.55 22.75
C PHE A 17 -53.28 20.26 22.33
N ALA A 18 -52.61 19.43 21.58
CA ALA A 18 -52.82 17.99 21.57
C ALA A 18 -51.44 17.30 21.61
N GLY A 19 -51.16 16.61 22.71
CA GLY A 19 -49.91 15.88 22.88
C GLY A 19 -49.84 14.68 21.92
N VAL A 20 -48.68 14.49 21.35
CA VAL A 20 -48.27 13.22 20.75
C VAL A 20 -46.83 12.96 21.20
N GLU A 21 -46.66 11.81 21.90
CA GLU A 21 -45.39 11.32 22.35
C GLU A 21 -44.43 11.16 21.18
N GLY A 22 -43.35 11.93 21.18
CA GLY A 22 -42.30 11.87 20.16
C GLY A 22 -41.34 10.71 20.45
N THR A 23 -41.40 9.68 19.65
CA THR A 23 -40.36 8.67 19.53
C THR A 23 -39.08 9.33 19.00
N TRP A 24 -38.01 9.19 19.76
CA TRP A 24 -36.65 9.59 19.35
C TRP A 24 -36.20 8.73 18.18
N LEU A 25 -36.29 9.27 16.97
CA LEU A 25 -35.61 8.76 15.81
C LEU A 25 -34.12 9.18 15.92
N LEU A 26 -33.29 8.24 16.40
CA LEU A 26 -31.84 8.31 16.23
C LEU A 26 -31.55 8.48 14.74
N GLY A 27 -31.02 9.63 14.37
CA GLY A 27 -30.52 9.90 13.04
C GLY A 27 -29.45 8.88 12.69
N ARG A 28 -29.75 7.92 11.81
CA ARG A 28 -28.76 7.19 11.06
C ARG A 28 -28.09 8.16 10.14
N GLU A 29 -26.85 8.51 10.43
CA GLU A 29 -25.98 9.12 9.45
C GLU A 29 -25.93 8.17 8.24
N ALA A 30 -26.45 8.63 7.12
CA ALA A 30 -26.35 7.94 5.85
C ALA A 30 -24.87 7.97 5.43
N THR A 31 -24.13 6.90 5.74
CA THR A 31 -22.87 6.63 5.05
C THR A 31 -23.21 6.51 3.58
N ALA A 32 -22.62 7.37 2.76
CA ALA A 32 -22.71 7.28 1.31
C ALA A 32 -22.09 5.96 0.86
N GLN A 33 -22.86 4.89 0.85
CA GLN A 33 -22.57 3.67 0.12
C GLN A 33 -22.67 4.04 -1.35
N THR A 34 -21.52 4.09 -2.04
CA THR A 34 -21.54 4.06 -3.50
C THR A 34 -22.22 2.74 -3.88
N SER A 35 -23.41 2.84 -4.46
CA SER A 35 -24.15 1.66 -4.95
C SER A 35 -23.23 0.85 -5.86
N PRO A 36 -23.14 -0.47 -5.72
CA PRO A 36 -22.39 -1.30 -6.66
C PRO A 36 -22.97 -1.08 -8.06
N ALA A 37 -22.11 -0.97 -9.06
CA ALA A 37 -22.52 -0.95 -10.45
C ALA A 37 -23.46 -2.13 -10.67
N GLN A 38 -24.68 -1.88 -11.15
CA GLN A 38 -25.75 -2.87 -11.23
C GLN A 38 -25.28 -4.13 -11.96
N GLY A 39 -25.35 -5.28 -11.29
CA GLY A 39 -25.18 -6.59 -11.89
C GLY A 39 -23.79 -7.22 -11.83
N ARG A 40 -22.86 -6.72 -11.01
CA ARG A 40 -21.54 -7.34 -10.85
C ARG A 40 -21.40 -8.02 -9.47
N SER A 41 -20.95 -9.28 -9.48
CA SER A 41 -20.58 -10.00 -8.25
C SER A 41 -19.23 -9.48 -7.75
N LEU A 42 -19.12 -9.24 -6.44
CA LEU A 42 -17.90 -8.72 -5.80
C LEU A 42 -17.37 -9.70 -4.76
N PRO A 43 -16.05 -9.78 -4.55
CA PRO A 43 -15.46 -10.63 -3.53
C PRO A 43 -15.82 -10.17 -2.12
N MET A 44 -16.18 -11.13 -1.25
CA MET A 44 -16.52 -10.91 0.16
C MET A 44 -15.42 -11.43 1.07
N PHE A 45 -15.21 -10.75 2.20
CA PHE A 45 -14.15 -11.07 3.13
C PHE A 45 -14.60 -11.02 4.58
N GLU A 46 -13.93 -11.82 5.42
CA GLU A 46 -14.03 -11.77 6.88
C GLU A 46 -12.64 -11.74 7.51
N VAL A 47 -12.51 -11.02 8.62
CA VAL A 47 -11.28 -10.97 9.40
C VAL A 47 -11.04 -12.34 10.06
N ASP A 48 -9.82 -12.88 9.93
CA ASP A 48 -9.37 -14.04 10.70
C ASP A 48 -8.77 -13.58 12.03
N PRO A 49 -9.48 -13.72 13.15
CA PRO A 49 -9.00 -13.24 14.45
C PRO A 49 -7.88 -14.12 15.04
N SER A 50 -7.65 -15.30 14.46
CA SER A 50 -6.63 -16.25 14.92
C SER A 50 -5.28 -16.09 14.24
N TRP A 51 -5.21 -15.28 13.18
CA TRP A 51 -4.01 -15.08 12.37
C TRP A 51 -3.35 -13.71 12.68
N PRO A 52 -2.01 -13.64 12.83
CA PRO A 52 -1.03 -14.71 12.95
C PRO A 52 -0.75 -15.09 14.43
N LYS A 53 -0.07 -16.21 14.64
CA LYS A 53 0.39 -16.66 15.97
C LYS A 53 1.86 -16.28 16.15
N VAL A 54 2.11 -15.04 16.53
CA VAL A 54 3.47 -14.56 16.82
C VAL A 54 4.00 -15.26 18.10
N PRO A 55 5.21 -15.85 18.09
CA PRO A 55 5.80 -16.45 19.27
C PRO A 55 5.88 -15.46 20.45
N ALA A 56 5.43 -15.87 21.63
CA ALA A 56 5.31 -15.01 22.81
C ALA A 56 6.63 -14.34 23.27
N LYS A 57 7.77 -14.94 22.90
CA LYS A 57 9.12 -14.39 23.18
C LYS A 57 9.45 -13.15 22.36
N TRP A 58 8.67 -12.84 21.34
CA TRP A 58 8.95 -11.75 20.40
C TRP A 58 7.90 -10.65 20.41
N LYS A 59 8.40 -9.45 20.15
CA LYS A 59 7.60 -8.26 19.83
C LYS A 59 7.94 -7.82 18.41
N LEU A 60 6.92 -7.36 17.69
CA LEU A 60 7.08 -6.76 16.38
C LEU A 60 7.04 -5.24 16.51
N GLY A 61 7.94 -4.57 15.83
CA GLY A 61 7.81 -3.14 15.55
C GLY A 61 6.81 -2.91 14.43
N ASP A 62 6.88 -1.76 13.77
CA ASP A 62 6.02 -1.43 12.64
C ASP A 62 6.10 -2.51 11.56
N VAL A 63 4.99 -3.16 11.26
CA VAL A 63 4.90 -4.12 10.17
C VAL A 63 4.78 -3.35 8.86
N SER A 64 5.88 -3.29 8.11
CA SER A 64 5.99 -2.45 6.91
C SER A 64 5.48 -3.15 5.65
N SER A 65 5.66 -4.46 5.52
CA SER A 65 5.27 -5.16 4.30
C SER A 65 4.93 -6.63 4.54
N ILE A 66 4.23 -7.20 3.59
CA ILE A 66 3.83 -8.60 3.57
C ILE A 66 3.81 -9.13 2.14
N ALA A 67 4.31 -10.35 1.95
CA ALA A 67 4.28 -11.06 0.68
C ALA A 67 3.83 -12.51 0.89
N ILE A 68 3.33 -13.15 -0.16
CA ILE A 68 2.89 -14.55 -0.10
C ILE A 68 3.72 -15.37 -1.08
N ASP A 69 4.25 -16.50 -0.61
CA ASP A 69 4.98 -17.43 -1.47
C ASP A 69 4.04 -18.42 -2.20
N ALA A 70 4.61 -19.25 -3.07
CA ALA A 70 3.86 -20.23 -3.86
C ALA A 70 3.16 -21.30 -2.99
N GLN A 71 3.61 -21.52 -1.76
CA GLN A 71 3.02 -22.43 -0.79
C GLN A 71 1.89 -21.79 0.03
N GLY A 72 1.67 -20.48 -0.15
CA GLY A 72 0.72 -19.68 0.59
C GLY A 72 1.22 -19.19 1.95
N ASN A 73 2.52 -19.33 2.23
CA ASN A 73 3.09 -18.79 3.46
C ASN A 73 3.21 -17.27 3.37
N ALA A 74 2.90 -16.61 4.47
CA ALA A 74 3.02 -15.16 4.60
C ALA A 74 4.41 -14.76 5.10
N TRP A 75 5.12 -14.00 4.32
CA TRP A 75 6.41 -13.41 4.61
C TRP A 75 6.20 -11.98 5.08
N VAL A 76 6.52 -11.72 6.33
CA VAL A 76 6.27 -10.45 7.02
C VAL A 76 7.58 -9.72 7.24
N LEU A 77 7.63 -8.47 6.81
CA LEU A 77 8.74 -7.56 7.08
C LEU A 77 8.30 -6.54 8.13
N HIS A 78 9.05 -6.41 9.22
CA HIS A 78 8.80 -5.39 10.22
C HIS A 78 10.07 -4.62 10.56
N ARG A 79 9.91 -3.51 11.27
CA ARG A 79 10.98 -2.59 11.70
C ARG A 79 11.30 -2.81 13.17
N PRO A 80 12.26 -3.66 13.55
CA PRO A 80 12.58 -3.95 14.96
C PRO A 80 12.92 -2.69 15.75
N ARG A 81 13.54 -1.70 15.10
CA ARG A 81 13.98 -0.43 15.70
C ARG A 81 12.88 0.53 16.10
N THR A 82 11.62 0.26 15.67
CA THR A 82 10.46 1.05 16.09
C THR A 82 9.86 0.58 17.43
N LEU A 83 10.37 -0.51 18.00
CA LEU A 83 9.99 -0.94 19.33
C LEU A 83 10.45 0.08 20.39
N LYS A 84 9.65 0.18 21.44
CA LYS A 84 10.03 0.98 22.61
C LYS A 84 11.29 0.42 23.26
N PRO A 85 12.12 1.24 23.93
CA PRO A 85 13.38 0.79 24.53
C PRO A 85 13.25 -0.40 25.49
N ASP A 86 12.17 -0.45 26.26
CA ASP A 86 11.83 -1.53 27.19
C ASP A 86 11.43 -2.85 26.49
N GLN A 87 11.13 -2.81 25.22
CA GLN A 87 10.74 -3.95 24.39
C GLN A 87 11.84 -4.38 23.41
N ALA A 88 12.89 -3.60 23.26
CA ALA A 88 13.95 -3.83 22.25
C ALA A 88 14.63 -5.21 22.40
N ALA A 89 14.81 -5.70 23.62
CA ALA A 89 15.37 -7.02 23.88
C ALA A 89 14.47 -8.20 23.43
N MET A 90 13.20 -7.93 23.18
CA MET A 90 12.23 -8.91 22.68
C MET A 90 11.99 -8.78 21.15
N ALA A 91 12.76 -7.95 20.48
CA ALA A 91 12.59 -7.74 19.03
C ALA A 91 12.73 -9.06 18.26
N ALA A 92 11.77 -9.36 17.41
CA ALA A 92 11.91 -10.42 16.42
C ALA A 92 12.97 -10.04 15.36
N PRO A 93 13.59 -11.02 14.65
CA PRO A 93 14.28 -10.74 13.41
C PRO A 93 13.39 -10.03 12.39
N PRO A 94 13.92 -9.15 11.51
CA PRO A 94 13.12 -8.33 10.59
C PRO A 94 12.17 -9.09 9.68
N VAL A 95 12.52 -10.30 9.27
CA VAL A 95 11.69 -11.17 8.40
C VAL A 95 11.15 -12.33 9.22
N LEU A 96 9.82 -12.50 9.22
CA LEU A 96 9.14 -13.66 9.82
C LEU A 96 8.30 -14.36 8.74
N VAL A 97 8.15 -15.67 8.88
CA VAL A 97 7.34 -16.49 7.98
C VAL A 97 6.30 -17.26 8.78
N PHE A 98 5.06 -17.20 8.32
CA PHE A 98 3.92 -17.91 8.89
C PHE A 98 3.25 -18.78 7.82
N ASP A 99 2.79 -19.97 8.20
CA ASP A 99 1.97 -20.79 7.33
C ASP A 99 0.57 -20.17 7.08
N PRO A 100 -0.24 -20.69 6.16
CA PRO A 100 -1.59 -20.18 5.91
C PRO A 100 -2.53 -20.19 7.13
N ALA A 101 -2.27 -21.06 8.13
CA ALA A 101 -3.01 -21.14 9.39
C ALA A 101 -2.46 -20.18 10.46
N GLY A 102 -1.43 -19.41 10.14
CA GLY A 102 -0.80 -18.43 11.02
C GLY A 102 0.24 -19.01 11.97
N ASN A 103 0.62 -20.27 11.84
CA ASN A 103 1.67 -20.85 12.67
C ASN A 103 3.04 -20.32 12.22
N PHE A 104 3.88 -19.96 13.19
CA PHE A 104 5.24 -19.51 12.92
C PHE A 104 6.09 -20.64 12.31
N ILE A 105 6.82 -20.33 11.23
CA ILE A 105 7.74 -21.27 10.54
C ILE A 105 9.18 -20.90 10.86
N LYS A 106 9.62 -19.70 10.50
CA LYS A 106 11.01 -19.24 10.66
C LYS A 106 11.11 -17.71 10.70
N ALA A 107 12.27 -17.22 11.17
CA ALA A 107 12.60 -15.80 11.11
C ALA A 107 14.10 -15.62 10.88
N TRP A 108 14.47 -14.55 10.16
CA TRP A 108 15.85 -14.19 9.87
C TRP A 108 15.97 -12.71 9.49
N GLY A 109 17.17 -12.26 9.21
CA GLY A 109 17.48 -10.92 8.74
C GLY A 109 18.22 -10.08 9.76
N GLY A 110 18.57 -8.86 9.35
CA GLY A 110 19.46 -7.97 10.06
C GLY A 110 20.87 -7.98 9.49
N ALA A 111 21.81 -7.34 10.19
CA ALA A 111 23.20 -7.24 9.76
C ALA A 111 23.83 -8.61 9.55
N GLY A 112 24.55 -8.78 8.45
CA GLY A 112 25.25 -10.00 8.07
C GLY A 112 26.60 -9.69 7.43
N SER A 113 27.36 -10.72 7.08
CA SER A 113 28.62 -10.55 6.36
C SER A 113 28.39 -10.50 4.86
N GLY A 114 29.08 -9.58 4.18
CA GLY A 114 29.09 -9.47 2.71
C GLY A 114 27.95 -8.66 2.11
N TYR A 115 27.12 -8.00 2.92
CA TYR A 115 26.09 -7.05 2.46
C TYR A 115 25.77 -5.99 3.50
N GLU A 116 25.17 -4.89 3.06
CA GLU A 116 24.62 -3.86 3.93
C GLU A 116 23.11 -4.10 4.09
N TRP A 117 22.68 -4.40 5.35
CA TRP A 117 21.25 -4.48 5.64
C TRP A 117 20.61 -3.11 5.51
N ILE A 118 19.38 -3.07 4.97
CA ILE A 118 18.58 -1.86 4.90
C ILE A 118 18.32 -1.29 6.31
N GLU A 119 18.45 0.02 6.47
CA GLU A 119 18.30 0.66 7.77
C GLU A 119 16.82 0.83 8.19
N ARG A 120 15.93 1.05 7.22
CA ARG A 120 14.49 1.16 7.47
C ARG A 120 13.74 0.24 6.52
N GLU A 121 13.43 -0.93 7.00
CA GLU A 121 12.75 -1.98 6.25
C GLU A 121 11.41 -1.47 5.68
N HIS A 122 11.17 -1.67 4.36
CA HIS A 122 9.97 -1.14 3.72
C HIS A 122 9.22 -2.15 2.86
N GLY A 123 9.79 -2.67 1.80
CA GLY A 123 9.16 -3.59 0.86
C GLY A 123 9.72 -5.00 0.93
N ILE A 124 8.86 -6.03 0.84
CA ILE A 124 9.23 -7.43 0.66
C ILE A 124 8.44 -8.04 -0.48
N HIS A 125 9.11 -8.86 -1.30
CA HIS A 125 8.47 -9.67 -2.35
C HIS A 125 9.12 -11.04 -2.43
N ILE A 126 8.30 -12.07 -2.69
CA ILE A 126 8.79 -13.42 -2.99
C ILE A 126 8.53 -13.66 -4.47
N ASP A 127 9.62 -13.87 -5.23
CA ASP A 127 9.48 -14.07 -6.67
C ASP A 127 9.08 -15.52 -7.03
N HIS A 128 8.75 -15.74 -8.29
CA HIS A 128 8.32 -17.04 -8.82
C HIS A 128 9.39 -18.15 -8.74
N LYS A 129 10.66 -17.77 -8.51
CA LYS A 129 11.78 -18.70 -8.27
C LYS A 129 12.01 -18.96 -6.78
N GLY A 130 11.23 -18.29 -5.90
CA GLY A 130 11.32 -18.39 -4.44
C GLY A 130 12.40 -17.50 -3.81
N PHE A 131 12.98 -16.54 -4.52
CA PHE A 131 13.88 -15.58 -3.92
C PHE A 131 13.12 -14.47 -3.20
N VAL A 132 13.73 -13.97 -2.13
CA VAL A 132 13.20 -12.90 -1.28
C VAL A 132 13.87 -11.59 -1.65
N TRP A 133 13.08 -10.63 -2.09
CA TRP A 133 13.53 -9.29 -2.43
C TRP A 133 13.14 -8.31 -1.33
N LEU A 134 14.09 -7.45 -0.93
CA LEU A 134 13.91 -6.46 0.12
C LEU A 134 14.34 -5.07 -0.36
N GLY A 135 13.55 -4.06 0.01
CA GLY A 135 13.86 -2.64 -0.16
C GLY A 135 13.66 -1.86 1.12
N GLY A 136 14.33 -0.73 1.26
CA GLY A 136 14.26 0.14 2.40
C GLY A 136 14.07 1.60 2.03
N ASN A 137 13.64 2.41 3.00
CA ASN A 137 13.36 3.82 2.78
C ASN A 137 14.02 4.77 3.79
N ASN A 138 15.13 4.34 4.40
CA ASN A 138 15.86 5.23 5.31
C ASN A 138 16.43 6.44 4.57
N CYS A 139 16.41 7.56 5.25
CA CYS A 139 16.93 8.83 4.78
C CYS A 139 17.91 9.40 5.81
N PRO A 140 19.08 9.93 5.40
CA PRO A 140 20.07 10.46 6.34
C PRO A 140 19.58 11.55 7.28
N GLY A 141 18.57 12.32 6.84
CA GLY A 141 17.93 13.37 7.64
C GLY A 141 16.91 12.87 8.67
N LEU A 142 16.51 11.60 8.60
CA LEU A 142 15.49 11.02 9.46
C LEU A 142 16.05 10.78 10.88
N LYS A 143 15.54 11.53 11.84
CA LYS A 143 15.98 11.47 13.24
C LYS A 143 15.13 10.47 14.04
N LEU A 144 15.20 9.19 13.69
CA LEU A 144 14.59 8.12 14.47
C LEU A 144 15.64 7.40 15.33
N PRO A 145 15.32 7.05 16.58
CA PRO A 145 16.25 6.33 17.44
C PRO A 145 16.74 5.02 16.80
N GLY A 146 18.05 4.78 16.86
CA GLY A 146 18.67 3.54 16.39
C GLY A 146 18.88 3.42 14.89
N LEU A 147 18.47 4.39 14.07
CA LEU A 147 18.82 4.44 12.65
C LEU A 147 20.17 5.12 12.43
N LYS A 148 20.96 4.59 11.50
CA LYS A 148 22.16 5.28 11.00
C LYS A 148 21.76 6.38 10.03
N PRO A 149 22.54 7.45 9.90
CA PRO A 149 22.28 8.54 8.96
C PRO A 149 22.73 8.16 7.53
N VAL A 150 22.14 7.11 6.98
CA VAL A 150 22.42 6.60 5.64
C VAL A 150 21.15 6.51 4.83
N ALA A 151 21.24 6.67 3.51
CA ALA A 151 20.13 6.39 2.61
C ALA A 151 20.12 4.91 2.22
N ASP A 152 18.93 4.31 2.18
CA ASP A 152 18.73 2.95 1.65
C ASP A 152 18.67 3.00 0.12
N ASP A 153 19.83 2.98 -0.54
CA ASP A 153 19.96 3.10 -2.00
C ASP A 153 20.18 1.74 -2.68
N GLN A 154 19.83 0.65 -1.99
CA GLN A 154 20.00 -0.71 -2.48
C GLN A 154 18.73 -1.55 -2.41
N LEU A 155 18.72 -2.59 -3.25
CA LEU A 155 17.81 -3.74 -3.15
C LEU A 155 18.63 -4.97 -2.79
N LEU A 156 18.08 -5.83 -1.95
CA LEU A 156 18.72 -7.07 -1.52
C LEU A 156 17.89 -8.27 -2.00
N LYS A 157 18.53 -9.25 -2.61
CA LYS A 157 17.94 -10.52 -3.02
C LYS A 157 18.54 -11.66 -2.21
N PHE A 158 17.68 -12.45 -1.56
CA PHE A 158 18.08 -13.56 -0.70
C PHE A 158 17.44 -14.88 -1.14
N THR A 159 18.04 -16.00 -0.73
CA THR A 159 17.31 -17.26 -0.66
C THR A 159 16.28 -17.21 0.48
N GLN A 160 15.35 -18.16 0.50
CA GLN A 160 14.36 -18.24 1.60
C GLN A 160 14.99 -18.46 2.99
N ASP A 161 16.22 -18.93 3.05
CA ASP A 161 16.95 -19.14 4.31
C ASP A 161 17.87 -17.96 4.69
N GLY A 162 17.71 -16.82 4.01
CA GLY A 162 18.41 -15.59 4.33
C GLY A 162 19.86 -15.50 3.84
N LYS A 163 20.27 -16.34 2.88
CA LYS A 163 21.59 -16.22 2.23
C LYS A 163 21.50 -15.20 1.11
N LEU A 164 22.38 -14.19 1.13
CA LEU A 164 22.46 -13.20 0.06
C LEU A 164 22.76 -13.85 -1.29
N VAL A 165 21.99 -13.46 -2.31
CA VAL A 165 22.16 -13.85 -3.70
C VAL A 165 22.67 -12.70 -4.54
N MET A 166 22.10 -11.49 -4.32
CA MET A 166 22.43 -10.29 -5.10
C MET A 166 22.13 -9.04 -4.28
N GLN A 167 22.92 -8.01 -4.50
CA GLN A 167 22.64 -6.63 -4.10
C GLN A 167 22.71 -5.74 -5.34
N ILE A 168 21.67 -4.92 -5.56
CA ILE A 168 21.63 -3.87 -6.58
C ILE A 168 21.77 -2.54 -5.86
N GLY A 169 22.79 -1.75 -6.18
CA GLY A 169 23.09 -0.50 -5.49
C GLY A 169 23.80 -0.69 -4.16
N ALA A 170 24.05 0.42 -3.45
CA ALA A 170 24.68 0.46 -2.14
C ALA A 170 24.25 1.72 -1.39
N SER A 171 24.31 1.69 -0.04
CA SER A 171 23.93 2.81 0.83
C SER A 171 24.66 4.11 0.43
N ASN A 172 23.92 5.22 0.37
CA ASN A 172 24.42 6.57 0.04
C ASN A 172 25.09 6.68 -1.35
N GLN A 173 24.74 5.83 -2.31
CA GLN A 173 25.35 5.82 -3.64
C GLN A 173 24.43 6.32 -4.76
N SER A 174 23.17 6.62 -4.47
CA SER A 174 22.25 7.16 -5.48
C SER A 174 22.74 8.50 -6.03
N LYS A 175 22.54 8.67 -7.33
CA LYS A 175 22.80 9.91 -8.09
C LYS A 175 21.51 10.52 -8.65
N GLY A 176 20.38 10.23 -8.00
CA GLY A 176 19.07 10.72 -8.39
C GLY A 176 18.38 9.88 -9.47
N ASN A 177 17.37 10.47 -10.09
CA ASN A 177 16.47 9.75 -11.00
C ASN A 177 17.12 9.25 -12.31
N ALA A 178 18.27 9.76 -12.70
CA ALA A 178 19.01 9.28 -13.88
C ALA A 178 19.94 8.10 -13.57
N ASP A 179 20.11 7.71 -12.30
CA ASP A 179 20.99 6.62 -11.89
C ASP A 179 20.41 5.26 -12.32
N THR A 180 21.18 4.48 -13.07
CA THR A 180 20.80 3.15 -13.55
C THR A 180 21.40 2.00 -12.74
N LYS A 181 22.21 2.31 -11.70
CA LYS A 181 22.89 1.33 -10.86
C LYS A 181 22.33 1.24 -9.46
N ASN A 182 21.80 2.34 -8.94
CA ASN A 182 21.26 2.45 -7.59
C ASN A 182 19.78 2.82 -7.66
N VAL A 183 19.01 2.37 -6.67
CA VAL A 183 17.70 2.93 -6.32
C VAL A 183 17.91 4.09 -5.34
N HIS A 184 16.85 4.79 -4.94
CA HIS A 184 16.94 5.79 -3.89
C HIS A 184 15.73 5.68 -2.97
N ARG A 185 15.88 4.89 -1.91
CA ARG A 185 14.84 4.66 -0.91
C ARG A 185 13.60 4.01 -1.51
N ALA A 186 13.80 2.81 -2.10
CA ALA A 186 12.76 2.06 -2.78
C ALA A 186 11.65 1.61 -1.81
N ALA A 187 10.39 1.83 -2.20
CA ALA A 187 9.23 1.49 -1.39
C ALA A 187 8.79 0.04 -1.57
N ASP A 188 8.79 -0.47 -2.79
CA ASP A 188 8.23 -1.77 -3.11
C ASP A 188 8.93 -2.38 -4.33
N VAL A 189 8.78 -3.69 -4.47
CA VAL A 189 9.39 -4.45 -5.55
C VAL A 189 8.45 -5.56 -6.01
N TRP A 190 8.41 -5.81 -7.31
CA TRP A 190 7.63 -6.88 -7.93
C TRP A 190 8.41 -7.54 -9.06
N VAL A 191 8.54 -8.85 -9.02
CA VAL A 191 9.15 -9.61 -10.14
C VAL A 191 8.04 -10.18 -11.00
N HIS A 192 8.04 -9.82 -12.29
CA HIS A 192 7.09 -10.34 -13.25
C HIS A 192 7.56 -11.71 -13.76
N PRO A 193 6.79 -12.79 -13.54
CA PRO A 193 7.23 -14.15 -13.86
C PRO A 193 7.55 -14.37 -15.34
N GLU A 194 6.72 -13.81 -16.23
CA GLU A 194 6.82 -14.05 -17.68
C GLU A 194 8.08 -13.47 -18.32
N THR A 195 8.53 -12.29 -17.82
CA THR A 195 9.70 -11.60 -18.38
C THR A 195 10.94 -11.70 -17.50
N ASN A 196 10.80 -12.25 -16.29
CA ASN A 196 11.84 -12.31 -15.26
C ASN A 196 12.49 -10.95 -14.99
N GLU A 197 11.66 -9.90 -14.95
CA GLU A 197 12.07 -8.53 -14.69
C GLU A 197 11.60 -8.09 -13.31
N VAL A 198 12.46 -7.39 -12.57
CA VAL A 198 12.11 -6.78 -11.30
C VAL A 198 11.76 -5.32 -11.50
N PHE A 199 10.50 -4.99 -11.24
CA PHE A 199 9.96 -3.63 -11.23
C PHE A 199 10.07 -3.07 -9.82
N VAL A 200 10.60 -1.87 -9.70
CA VAL A 200 10.85 -1.22 -8.41
C VAL A 200 10.06 0.08 -8.33
N ALA A 201 9.26 0.19 -7.26
CA ALA A 201 8.65 1.46 -6.87
C ALA A 201 9.71 2.31 -6.15
N ASP A 202 10.51 3.02 -6.92
CA ASP A 202 11.64 3.82 -6.45
C ASP A 202 11.18 5.24 -6.17
N GLY A 203 10.49 5.43 -5.02
CA GLY A 203 9.62 6.57 -4.82
C GLY A 203 9.86 7.47 -3.62
N TYR A 204 10.62 7.06 -2.59
CA TYR A 204 10.86 7.93 -1.44
C TYR A 204 11.97 8.96 -1.67
N GLY A 205 12.94 8.65 -2.49
CA GLY A 205 14.02 9.55 -2.87
C GLY A 205 14.05 9.88 -4.35
N ASN A 206 13.60 8.95 -5.18
CA ASN A 206 13.35 9.13 -6.60
C ASN A 206 11.85 9.22 -6.90
N HIS A 207 11.50 9.55 -8.14
CA HIS A 207 10.12 9.70 -8.62
C HIS A 207 9.88 8.81 -9.84
N ARG A 208 10.21 7.50 -9.73
CA ARG A 208 10.22 6.62 -10.89
C ARG A 208 9.79 5.18 -10.58
N VAL A 209 9.36 4.48 -11.60
CA VAL A 209 9.49 3.03 -11.69
C VAL A 209 10.80 2.74 -12.42
N ILE A 210 11.64 1.89 -11.86
CA ILE A 210 12.87 1.41 -12.51
C ILE A 210 12.82 -0.11 -12.61
N VAL A 211 13.31 -0.64 -13.72
CA VAL A 211 13.24 -2.07 -14.04
C VAL A 211 14.64 -2.63 -14.27
N PHE A 212 14.91 -3.74 -13.61
CA PHE A 212 16.15 -4.50 -13.78
C PHE A 212 15.84 -5.93 -14.22
N ASP A 213 16.85 -6.60 -14.74
CA ASP A 213 16.82 -8.05 -14.92
C ASP A 213 16.92 -8.75 -13.56
N ALA A 214 16.01 -9.68 -13.25
CA ALA A 214 15.93 -10.28 -11.93
C ALA A 214 17.07 -11.29 -11.61
N ASP A 215 17.78 -11.78 -12.62
CA ASP A 215 18.91 -12.72 -12.41
C ASP A 215 20.27 -12.01 -12.38
N THR A 216 20.43 -10.93 -13.13
CA THR A 216 21.73 -10.25 -13.29
C THR A 216 21.81 -8.89 -12.61
N GLY A 217 20.66 -8.27 -12.26
CA GLY A 217 20.60 -6.89 -11.78
C GLY A 217 20.87 -5.83 -12.85
N ALA A 218 20.93 -6.21 -14.13
CA ALA A 218 21.18 -5.29 -15.22
C ALA A 218 19.98 -4.35 -15.42
N PHE A 219 20.24 -3.04 -15.55
CA PHE A 219 19.21 -2.05 -15.86
C PHE A 219 18.55 -2.32 -17.20
N LYS A 220 17.24 -2.16 -17.27
CA LYS A 220 16.46 -2.30 -18.51
C LYS A 220 15.79 -1.01 -18.96
N ARG A 221 15.01 -0.37 -18.11
CA ARG A 221 14.26 0.86 -18.40
C ARG A 221 13.75 1.52 -17.13
N MET A 222 13.28 2.75 -17.25
CA MET A 222 12.63 3.50 -16.18
C MET A 222 11.70 4.56 -16.75
N TRP A 223 10.73 5.02 -15.95
CA TRP A 223 9.82 6.10 -16.31
C TRP A 223 9.25 6.79 -15.06
N GLY A 224 8.80 8.03 -15.24
CA GLY A 224 8.05 8.81 -14.27
C GLY A 224 6.54 8.78 -14.52
N ALA A 225 5.80 9.62 -13.81
CA ALA A 225 4.36 9.78 -14.02
C ALA A 225 4.06 10.15 -15.48
N PHE A 226 2.96 9.61 -16.03
CA PHE A 226 2.54 9.81 -17.43
C PHE A 226 3.61 9.44 -18.49
N ALA A 227 4.58 8.60 -18.13
CA ALA A 227 5.77 8.29 -18.92
C ALA A 227 6.72 9.48 -19.09
N ASN A 228 6.58 10.53 -18.31
CA ASN A 228 7.49 11.68 -18.31
C ASN A 228 8.87 11.29 -17.77
N LYS A 229 9.88 12.10 -18.07
CA LYS A 229 11.19 12.01 -17.41
C LYS A 229 11.02 12.40 -15.93
N PRO A 230 11.49 11.58 -14.98
CA PRO A 230 11.46 11.94 -13.56
C PRO A 230 12.27 13.18 -13.25
N VAL A 231 11.86 13.93 -12.21
CA VAL A 231 12.51 15.15 -11.73
C VAL A 231 13.24 14.87 -10.43
N ASP A 232 14.44 15.44 -10.26
CA ASP A 232 15.21 15.32 -9.02
C ASP A 232 14.78 16.43 -8.04
N ASP A 233 13.97 16.08 -7.04
CA ASP A 233 13.57 16.92 -5.92
C ASP A 233 13.43 16.06 -4.66
N ASP A 234 14.55 15.61 -4.11
CA ASP A 234 14.57 14.74 -2.94
C ASP A 234 14.09 15.46 -1.68
N HIS A 235 13.02 14.94 -1.11
CA HIS A 235 12.46 15.37 0.17
C HIS A 235 12.53 14.23 1.19
N CYS A 236 13.40 14.35 2.18
CA CYS A 236 13.60 13.30 3.18
C CYS A 236 12.31 12.95 3.94
N GLU A 237 11.60 13.94 4.48
CA GLU A 237 10.34 13.79 5.20
C GLU A 237 9.29 14.84 4.81
N ASP A 238 9.73 15.99 4.34
CA ASP A 238 8.84 17.10 3.99
C ASP A 238 8.33 17.00 2.55
N VAL A 239 7.63 15.90 2.25
CA VAL A 239 7.05 15.70 0.92
C VAL A 239 5.99 16.77 0.66
N PRO A 240 6.11 17.55 -0.42
CA PRO A 240 5.14 18.58 -0.75
C PRO A 240 3.73 18.00 -0.91
N LYS A 241 2.73 18.73 -0.40
CA LYS A 241 1.34 18.34 -0.61
C LYS A 241 0.97 18.50 -2.09
N PRO A 242 0.25 17.53 -2.68
CA PRO A 242 -0.13 17.62 -4.08
C PRO A 242 -1.09 18.78 -4.32
N SER A 243 -0.96 19.42 -5.48
CA SER A 243 -1.96 20.36 -6.00
C SER A 243 -2.89 19.62 -6.96
N PHE A 244 -4.18 19.78 -6.78
CA PHE A 244 -5.23 19.25 -7.66
C PHE A 244 -5.92 20.36 -8.47
N ALA A 245 -5.23 21.48 -8.71
CA ALA A 245 -5.73 22.56 -9.57
C ALA A 245 -5.89 22.10 -11.03
N ASP A 246 -4.98 21.23 -11.50
CA ASP A 246 -5.12 20.51 -12.75
C ASP A 246 -5.90 19.20 -12.50
N PRO A 247 -7.00 18.90 -13.22
CA PRO A 247 -7.71 17.63 -13.10
C PRO A 247 -6.85 16.39 -13.37
N ALA A 248 -5.80 16.50 -14.19
CA ALA A 248 -4.83 15.43 -14.40
C ALA A 248 -3.93 15.22 -13.17
N GLY A 249 -3.84 16.21 -12.29
CA GLY A 249 -2.96 16.23 -11.12
C GLY A 249 -1.50 16.49 -11.48
N PRO A 250 -0.60 16.39 -10.48
CA PRO A 250 0.83 16.65 -10.67
C PRO A 250 1.47 15.79 -11.75
N GLN A 251 2.36 16.38 -12.57
CA GLN A 251 3.00 15.73 -13.70
C GLN A 251 4.15 14.79 -13.31
N ASN A 252 4.58 14.83 -12.05
CA ASN A 252 5.58 13.93 -11.47
C ASN A 252 4.93 12.97 -10.48
N PHE A 253 5.56 11.82 -10.24
CA PHE A 253 5.22 11.00 -9.10
C PHE A 253 5.56 11.70 -7.79
N SER A 254 4.79 11.41 -6.73
CA SER A 254 5.10 11.81 -5.37
C SER A 254 4.91 10.62 -4.43
N ILE A 255 6.03 9.95 -4.16
CA ILE A 255 6.17 8.65 -3.51
C ILE A 255 5.49 7.53 -4.31
N VAL A 256 6.21 6.99 -5.29
CA VAL A 256 5.87 5.70 -5.91
C VAL A 256 5.95 4.62 -4.84
N HIS A 257 4.80 4.21 -4.30
CA HIS A 257 4.74 3.41 -3.08
C HIS A 257 4.48 1.92 -3.30
N ALA A 258 3.87 1.56 -4.42
CA ALA A 258 3.70 0.17 -4.83
C ALA A 258 3.70 0.04 -6.36
N VAL A 259 4.14 -1.12 -6.83
CA VAL A 259 4.07 -1.51 -8.24
C VAL A 259 3.58 -2.95 -8.34
N ARG A 260 2.65 -3.22 -9.27
CA ARG A 260 2.20 -4.57 -9.61
C ARG A 260 2.14 -4.73 -11.11
N VAL A 261 2.59 -5.88 -11.59
CA VAL A 261 2.49 -6.23 -13.01
C VAL A 261 1.56 -7.42 -13.14
N ALA A 262 0.52 -7.26 -13.92
CA ALA A 262 -0.44 -8.31 -14.19
C ALA A 262 0.12 -9.31 -15.22
N LYS A 263 -0.47 -10.52 -15.30
CA LYS A 263 -0.08 -11.57 -16.25
C LYS A 263 -0.06 -11.11 -17.71
N ASP A 264 -0.90 -10.16 -18.07
CA ASP A 264 -0.94 -9.58 -19.41
C ASP A 264 0.11 -8.47 -19.65
N GLY A 265 1.03 -8.26 -18.71
CA GLY A 265 2.07 -7.24 -18.77
C GLY A 265 1.62 -5.83 -18.40
N THR A 266 0.37 -5.62 -18.02
CA THR A 266 -0.10 -4.31 -17.57
C THR A 266 0.50 -3.95 -16.21
N VAL A 267 1.10 -2.76 -16.12
CA VAL A 267 1.77 -2.26 -14.91
C VAL A 267 0.87 -1.26 -14.18
N TYR A 268 0.65 -1.48 -12.89
CA TYR A 268 -0.08 -0.59 -11.99
C TYR A 268 0.87 0.03 -10.98
N VAL A 269 0.80 1.35 -10.83
CA VAL A 269 1.69 2.14 -9.98
C VAL A 269 0.87 2.94 -8.98
N ALA A 270 1.12 2.75 -7.69
CA ALA A 270 0.54 3.55 -6.63
C ALA A 270 1.37 4.82 -6.43
N ASP A 271 0.83 5.96 -6.77
CA ASP A 271 1.40 7.29 -6.58
C ASP A 271 0.72 7.94 -5.36
N ARG A 272 1.25 7.57 -4.18
CA ARG A 272 0.60 7.71 -2.88
C ARG A 272 0.21 9.13 -2.53
N GLU A 273 1.15 10.06 -2.58
CA GLU A 273 0.88 11.45 -2.17
C GLU A 273 0.00 12.16 -3.20
N ASN A 274 0.08 11.78 -4.46
CA ASN A 274 -0.81 12.28 -5.51
C ASN A 274 -2.19 11.59 -5.52
N ARG A 275 -2.45 10.67 -4.58
CA ARG A 275 -3.75 10.00 -4.39
C ARG A 275 -4.28 9.37 -5.67
N ARG A 276 -3.41 8.67 -6.41
CA ARG A 276 -3.78 8.06 -7.68
C ARG A 276 -3.08 6.72 -7.90
N ALA A 277 -3.72 5.88 -8.71
CA ALA A 277 -3.10 4.73 -9.34
C ALA A 277 -2.95 5.02 -10.84
N GLN A 278 -1.75 4.84 -11.38
CA GLN A 278 -1.50 4.96 -12.81
C GLN A 278 -1.26 3.60 -13.45
N MET A 279 -1.73 3.45 -14.67
CA MET A 279 -1.66 2.24 -15.48
C MET A 279 -0.72 2.48 -16.66
N PHE A 280 0.20 1.54 -16.86
CA PHE A 280 1.18 1.58 -17.95
C PHE A 280 1.22 0.25 -18.67
N THR A 281 1.74 0.27 -19.90
CA THR A 281 2.21 -0.93 -20.58
C THR A 281 3.53 -1.40 -19.95
N ASN A 282 3.96 -2.62 -20.24
CA ASN A 282 5.23 -3.15 -19.73
C ASN A 282 6.45 -2.31 -20.14
N ASP A 283 6.41 -1.68 -21.31
CA ASP A 283 7.47 -0.79 -21.80
C ASP A 283 7.39 0.64 -21.26
N GLY A 284 6.49 0.90 -20.28
CA GLY A 284 6.38 2.16 -19.56
C GLY A 284 5.55 3.24 -20.23
N LYS A 285 4.76 2.92 -21.28
CA LYS A 285 3.82 3.89 -21.88
C LYS A 285 2.60 4.08 -20.98
N PHE A 286 2.26 5.32 -20.71
CA PHE A 286 1.05 5.66 -19.93
C PHE A 286 -0.22 5.25 -20.68
N VAL A 287 -1.16 4.64 -19.96
CA VAL A 287 -2.47 4.23 -20.50
C VAL A 287 -3.57 5.09 -19.91
N LYS A 288 -3.72 5.10 -18.59
CA LYS A 288 -4.73 5.87 -17.86
C LYS A 288 -4.43 5.94 -16.36
N GLN A 289 -5.26 6.68 -15.64
CA GLN A 289 -5.16 6.76 -14.18
C GLN A 289 -6.53 6.74 -13.51
N LEU A 290 -6.53 6.36 -12.22
CA LEU A 290 -7.62 6.52 -11.27
C LEU A 290 -7.17 7.48 -10.18
N VAL A 291 -7.89 8.58 -9.97
CA VAL A 291 -7.61 9.61 -8.96
C VAL A 291 -8.76 9.67 -7.96
N LYS A 292 -8.44 9.70 -6.65
CA LYS A 292 -9.42 9.87 -5.58
C LYS A 292 -8.95 10.97 -4.63
N THR A 293 -9.30 12.22 -4.93
CA THR A 293 -8.77 13.41 -4.24
C THR A 293 -9.29 13.61 -2.82
N SER A 294 -10.46 13.07 -2.51
CA SER A 294 -11.16 13.32 -1.23
C SER A 294 -10.54 12.66 0.00
N THR A 295 -9.72 11.62 -0.19
CA THR A 295 -9.10 10.84 0.90
C THR A 295 -7.68 10.42 0.49
N PRO A 296 -6.78 10.08 1.44
CA PRO A 296 -5.59 9.33 1.09
C PRO A 296 -5.97 8.11 0.26
N PHE A 297 -5.26 7.85 -0.84
CA PHE A 297 -5.58 6.78 -1.78
C PHE A 297 -4.31 6.18 -2.37
N ALA A 298 -4.40 4.95 -2.88
CA ALA A 298 -3.32 4.25 -3.55
C ALA A 298 -2.01 4.20 -2.73
N ARG A 299 -2.09 3.76 -1.47
CA ARG A 299 -0.90 3.44 -0.68
C ARG A 299 -0.25 2.15 -1.15
N ASN A 300 -1.06 1.16 -1.49
CA ASN A 300 -0.60 -0.16 -1.88
C ASN A 300 -1.55 -0.79 -2.90
N LEU A 301 -1.07 -1.85 -3.54
CA LEU A 301 -1.77 -2.55 -4.61
C LEU A 301 -1.65 -4.05 -4.43
N ALA A 302 -2.71 -4.79 -4.76
CA ALA A 302 -2.66 -6.23 -4.99
C ALA A 302 -3.59 -6.60 -6.14
N LEU A 303 -3.26 -7.68 -6.87
CA LEU A 303 -4.09 -8.22 -7.93
C LEU A 303 -4.94 -9.37 -7.39
N SER A 304 -6.18 -9.51 -7.83
CA SER A 304 -6.96 -10.69 -7.54
C SER A 304 -6.31 -11.93 -8.18
N PRO A 305 -6.35 -13.11 -7.51
CA PRO A 305 -5.62 -14.29 -7.98
C PRO A 305 -6.34 -15.09 -9.06
N ASP A 306 -7.57 -14.71 -9.42
CA ASP A 306 -8.31 -15.38 -10.48
C ASP A 306 -7.54 -15.34 -11.82
N ALA A 307 -7.90 -16.23 -12.75
CA ALA A 307 -7.16 -16.40 -13.99
C ALA A 307 -7.01 -15.10 -14.79
N GLU A 308 -8.07 -14.27 -14.79
CA GLU A 308 -8.13 -13.00 -15.50
C GLU A 308 -7.60 -11.82 -14.67
N GLN A 309 -7.33 -12.03 -13.38
CA GLN A 309 -6.98 -10.97 -12.44
C GLN A 309 -7.96 -9.80 -12.55
N GLN A 310 -9.27 -10.10 -12.41
CA GLN A 310 -10.36 -9.14 -12.68
C GLN A 310 -10.26 -7.87 -11.86
N PHE A 311 -9.74 -7.97 -10.64
CA PHE A 311 -9.70 -6.86 -9.70
C PHE A 311 -8.27 -6.42 -9.38
N LEU A 312 -8.11 -5.11 -9.29
CA LEU A 312 -7.01 -4.46 -8.60
C LEU A 312 -7.53 -3.98 -7.24
N TYR A 313 -6.96 -4.51 -6.18
CA TYR A 313 -7.20 -4.03 -4.82
C TYR A 313 -6.29 -2.85 -4.54
N VAL A 314 -6.88 -1.71 -4.16
CA VAL A 314 -6.15 -0.47 -3.88
C VAL A 314 -6.40 -0.08 -2.44
N GLY A 315 -5.38 -0.24 -1.60
CA GLY A 315 -5.48 0.04 -0.17
C GLY A 315 -5.22 1.51 0.17
N ASP A 316 -5.97 1.99 1.15
CA ASP A 316 -5.71 3.24 1.86
C ASP A 316 -5.74 3.02 3.38
N GLY A 317 -5.64 4.07 4.18
CA GLY A 317 -5.64 3.93 5.64
C GLY A 317 -6.96 3.45 6.26
N LYS A 318 -8.07 3.37 5.49
CA LYS A 318 -9.42 3.08 6.00
C LYS A 318 -10.06 1.87 5.35
N GLU A 319 -9.86 1.67 4.05
CA GLU A 319 -10.52 0.65 3.26
C GLU A 319 -9.58 0.07 2.20
N ILE A 320 -10.02 -1.00 1.55
CA ILE A 320 -9.42 -1.52 0.32
C ILE A 320 -10.47 -1.34 -0.78
N SER A 321 -10.23 -0.42 -1.71
CA SER A 321 -11.08 -0.25 -2.88
C SER A 321 -10.94 -1.45 -3.81
N ILE A 322 -12.07 -1.98 -4.30
CA ILE A 322 -12.12 -3.00 -5.35
C ILE A 322 -12.26 -2.25 -6.67
N VAL A 323 -11.25 -2.35 -7.50
CA VAL A 323 -11.17 -1.65 -8.78
C VAL A 323 -11.24 -2.67 -9.91
N ASP A 324 -12.08 -2.44 -10.91
CA ASP A 324 -11.98 -3.18 -12.17
C ASP A 324 -10.63 -2.88 -12.80
N ARG A 325 -9.80 -3.90 -12.93
CA ARG A 325 -8.42 -3.75 -13.37
C ARG A 325 -8.28 -3.14 -14.76
N LYS A 326 -9.19 -3.50 -15.68
CA LYS A 326 -9.11 -3.07 -17.09
C LYS A 326 -9.66 -1.66 -17.30
N THR A 327 -10.73 -1.31 -16.57
CA THR A 327 -11.37 0.02 -16.72
C THR A 327 -10.82 1.06 -15.74
N LEU A 328 -10.19 0.63 -14.65
CA LEU A 328 -9.80 1.44 -13.48
C LEU A 328 -11.01 2.11 -12.80
N GLU A 329 -12.19 1.53 -12.89
CA GLU A 329 -13.36 1.99 -12.16
C GLU A 329 -13.43 1.34 -10.78
N ILE A 330 -13.72 2.13 -9.73
CA ILE A 330 -14.01 1.60 -8.40
C ILE A 330 -15.39 0.95 -8.47
N VAL A 331 -15.45 -0.36 -8.25
CA VAL A 331 -16.68 -1.16 -8.30
C VAL A 331 -17.17 -1.58 -6.92
N GLY A 332 -16.37 -1.36 -5.87
CA GLY A 332 -16.73 -1.64 -4.50
C GLY A 332 -15.61 -1.33 -3.52
N ALA A 333 -15.81 -1.65 -2.26
CA ALA A 333 -14.80 -1.50 -1.21
C ALA A 333 -14.92 -2.62 -0.17
N ILE A 334 -13.78 -3.02 0.40
CA ILE A 334 -13.67 -3.93 1.52
C ILE A 334 -13.42 -3.08 2.76
N GLN A 335 -14.40 -3.06 3.66
CA GLN A 335 -14.37 -2.32 4.93
C GLN A 335 -15.25 -3.02 5.94
N GLY A 336 -14.96 -2.88 7.21
CA GLY A 336 -15.80 -3.47 8.24
C GLY A 336 -15.19 -3.37 9.64
N PRO A 337 -15.98 -3.76 10.66
CA PRO A 337 -15.50 -3.77 12.04
C PRO A 337 -14.28 -4.68 12.22
N GLY A 338 -13.29 -4.21 12.96
CA GLY A 338 -12.07 -4.95 13.26
C GLY A 338 -11.03 -5.00 12.13
N MET A 339 -11.29 -4.38 10.98
CA MET A 339 -10.31 -4.27 9.90
C MET A 339 -9.24 -3.21 10.20
N LEU A 340 -8.00 -3.50 9.78
CA LEU A 340 -6.89 -2.53 9.77
C LEU A 340 -6.94 -1.57 8.56
N GLY A 341 -8.08 -1.51 7.85
CA GLY A 341 -8.21 -0.81 6.58
C GLY A 341 -7.34 -1.44 5.50
N GLY A 342 -6.86 -0.65 4.55
CA GLY A 342 -5.91 -1.08 3.52
C GLY A 342 -4.46 -1.14 4.01
N GLY A 343 -4.18 -0.78 5.27
CA GLY A 343 -2.86 -0.87 5.86
C GLY A 343 -1.78 -0.03 5.17
N HIS A 344 -0.54 -0.53 5.28
CA HIS A 344 0.65 0.03 4.64
C HIS A 344 1.02 -0.76 3.38
N GLN A 345 0.92 -2.10 3.43
CA GLN A 345 1.05 -3.00 2.27
C GLN A 345 0.00 -4.12 2.34
N ILE A 346 -0.41 -4.62 1.17
CA ILE A 346 -1.32 -5.76 1.04
C ILE A 346 -0.77 -6.79 0.06
N ALA A 347 -1.13 -8.06 0.30
CA ALA A 347 -0.84 -9.17 -0.61
C ALA A 347 -2.05 -10.12 -0.69
N THR A 348 -2.15 -10.86 -1.78
CA THR A 348 -3.17 -11.89 -1.99
C THR A 348 -2.53 -13.27 -2.10
N ASP A 349 -3.22 -14.30 -1.59
CA ASP A 349 -2.83 -15.69 -1.85
C ASP A 349 -3.67 -16.30 -3.00
N ALA A 350 -3.30 -17.51 -3.43
CA ALA A 350 -3.99 -18.22 -4.52
C ALA A 350 -5.45 -18.59 -4.16
N LYS A 351 -5.84 -18.57 -2.89
CA LYS A 351 -7.21 -18.83 -2.43
C LYS A 351 -8.09 -17.57 -2.41
N GLY A 352 -7.50 -16.40 -2.72
CA GLY A 352 -8.20 -15.12 -2.73
C GLY A 352 -8.16 -14.39 -1.39
N ASN A 353 -7.52 -14.92 -0.35
CA ASN A 353 -7.37 -14.18 0.90
C ASN A 353 -6.48 -12.94 0.70
N ILE A 354 -6.76 -11.89 1.48
CA ILE A 354 -5.95 -10.67 1.51
C ILE A 354 -5.23 -10.61 2.85
N TYR A 355 -3.94 -10.32 2.79
CA TYR A 355 -3.10 -10.10 3.96
C TYR A 355 -2.73 -8.61 4.01
N VAL A 356 -2.85 -8.02 5.19
CA VAL A 356 -2.63 -6.59 5.43
C VAL A 356 -1.49 -6.41 6.41
N ALA A 357 -0.48 -5.64 6.03
CA ALA A 357 0.56 -5.12 6.91
C ALA A 357 0.24 -3.66 7.26
N ALA A 358 0.28 -3.29 8.53
CA ALA A 358 -0.07 -1.94 8.99
C ALA A 358 0.95 -1.43 10.00
N THR A 359 1.65 -0.35 9.66
CA THR A 359 2.57 0.33 10.57
C THR A 359 1.81 0.81 11.81
N GLY A 360 2.34 0.51 13.01
CA GLY A 360 1.73 0.84 14.29
C GLY A 360 0.57 -0.07 14.73
N ASN A 361 -0.04 -0.85 13.81
CA ASN A 361 -1.23 -1.67 14.09
C ASN A 361 -1.03 -3.17 13.85
N GLY A 362 0.15 -3.59 13.39
CA GLY A 362 0.48 -5.00 13.18
C GLY A 362 0.08 -5.53 11.80
N MET A 363 -0.57 -6.68 11.76
CA MET A 363 -0.93 -7.36 10.52
C MET A 363 -2.21 -8.17 10.68
N GLN A 364 -2.89 -8.45 9.56
CA GLN A 364 -4.20 -9.10 9.55
C GLN A 364 -4.39 -9.94 8.29
N LYS A 365 -5.21 -10.99 8.40
CA LYS A 365 -5.68 -11.79 7.28
C LYS A 365 -7.18 -11.59 7.09
N LEU A 366 -7.59 -11.31 5.87
CA LEU A 366 -8.98 -11.27 5.43
C LEU A 366 -9.25 -12.54 4.62
N VAL A 367 -10.11 -13.39 5.14
CA VAL A 367 -10.47 -14.67 4.50
C VAL A 367 -11.51 -14.40 3.41
N PHE A 368 -11.24 -14.85 2.20
CA PHE A 368 -12.18 -14.81 1.10
C PHE A 368 -13.35 -15.75 1.35
N LYS A 369 -14.58 -15.22 1.25
CA LYS A 369 -15.85 -15.94 1.53
C LYS A 369 -16.67 -16.19 0.26
N GLY A 370 -16.04 -16.09 -0.88
CA GLY A 370 -16.73 -16.22 -2.16
C GLY A 370 -17.15 -14.86 -2.74
N MET A 371 -17.88 -14.94 -3.83
CA MET A 371 -18.41 -13.77 -4.53
C MET A 371 -19.83 -13.47 -4.02
N SER A 372 -20.17 -12.19 -3.89
CA SER A 372 -21.54 -11.78 -3.54
C SER A 372 -22.54 -12.28 -4.58
N ALA A 373 -23.77 -12.56 -4.15
CA ALA A 373 -24.87 -12.79 -5.09
C ALA A 373 -25.07 -11.54 -5.98
N LEU A 374 -25.42 -11.75 -7.23
CA LEU A 374 -25.90 -10.66 -8.08
C LEU A 374 -27.18 -10.09 -7.43
N ALA A 375 -27.26 -8.77 -7.26
CA ALA A 375 -28.51 -8.16 -6.83
C ALA A 375 -29.59 -8.55 -7.85
N SER A 376 -30.62 -9.29 -7.38
CA SER A 376 -31.81 -9.58 -8.19
C SER A 376 -32.44 -8.24 -8.61
N ARG A 377 -32.71 -8.09 -9.88
CA ARG A 377 -33.42 -6.94 -10.44
C ARG A 377 -34.85 -6.82 -9.91
#